data_8592ea45ab1bc903a965267c3180355c
#
_entry.id   8592ea45ab1bc903a965267c3180355c
#
_cell.length_a   1.000
_cell.length_b   1.000
_cell.length_c   1.000
_cell.angle_alpha   90.00
_cell.angle_beta   90.00
_cell.angle_gamma   90.00
#
_symmetry.space_group_name_H-M   'P 1'
#
loop_
_entity.id
_entity.type
_entity.pdbx_description
1 polymer ?
#
loop_
_entity_poly.entity_id
_entity_poly.type
_entity_poly.pdbx_seq_one_letter_code
_entity_poly.pdbx_strand_id
1 'polypeptide(L)'
;VENQKDSLLFFFDTGAGTTLLDKKIAQKLNLKAKYKTEIRGAGGKKLYDVLTNQKIFLDRSHYIDSTNIVLDDLSRLNALFEQKFDGIIGASILKKYLTKIDFETHTISLYKFDNFSDYTGYQKLPFEFYSGIPKLPITFELKNKEKFSGDILFDSGAGLSLLVNSPYKEKNKLLNKIDEKITLISNNLSNKTNYEKGLIKSITLGNTRFENKNLDISLASDKEGVSSAEDILGILGSEIIYRFNIILDYKNKNIYLKPNYLFHENFEELVSPISLKYSDDRKEIIISNVLQNTDAYKKGLREGQRIISINNIQNKDIHFYSQVLKRKNKKILIKYIDNDNKVKSVKFKLKKLL
;
A
#
# COMPACT_ATOMS: atom_id res chain seq x y z
N VAL A 1 18.08 -14.96 -7.21
CA VAL A 1 19.14 -14.44 -8.09
C VAL A 1 20.26 -15.46 -8.10
N GLU A 2 20.83 -15.77 -9.25
CA GLU A 2 21.92 -16.78 -9.36
C GLU A 2 23.10 -16.42 -8.43
N ASN A 3 23.72 -17.44 -7.83
CA ASN A 3 24.93 -17.36 -7.00
C ASN A 3 24.80 -16.65 -5.63
N GLN A 4 23.62 -16.52 -5.07
CA GLN A 4 23.47 -15.99 -3.73
C GLN A 4 23.38 -17.07 -2.67
N LYS A 5 24.15 -16.93 -1.58
CA LYS A 5 24.11 -17.81 -0.41
C LYS A 5 22.95 -17.49 0.53
N ASP A 6 22.52 -16.21 0.59
CA ASP A 6 21.46 -15.74 1.47
C ASP A 6 20.16 -15.51 0.69
N SER A 7 19.03 -15.77 1.32
CA SER A 7 17.71 -15.45 0.76
C SER A 7 17.49 -13.95 0.72
N LEU A 8 16.82 -13.46 -0.32
CA LEU A 8 16.30 -12.08 -0.41
C LEU A 8 14.85 -12.05 0.04
N LEU A 9 14.46 -10.99 0.72
CA LEU A 9 13.09 -10.74 1.11
C LEU A 9 12.41 -9.84 0.10
N PHE A 10 11.35 -10.33 -0.54
CA PHE A 10 10.56 -9.55 -1.48
C PHE A 10 9.18 -9.21 -0.90
N PHE A 11 8.75 -7.98 -1.12
CA PHE A 11 7.38 -7.55 -0.90
C PHE A 11 6.52 -8.09 -2.07
N PHE A 12 5.46 -8.84 -1.77
CA PHE A 12 4.54 -9.35 -2.78
C PHE A 12 3.44 -8.32 -3.06
N ASP A 13 3.32 -7.91 -4.33
CA ASP A 13 2.50 -6.77 -4.71
C ASP A 13 1.80 -7.01 -6.07
N THR A 14 0.46 -7.10 -6.07
CA THR A 14 -0.33 -7.26 -7.30
C THR A 14 -0.35 -5.98 -8.16
N GLY A 15 -0.08 -4.82 -7.56
CA GLY A 15 0.12 -3.54 -8.24
C GLY A 15 1.49 -3.38 -8.88
N ALA A 16 2.43 -4.31 -8.65
CA ALA A 16 3.73 -4.32 -9.30
C ALA A 16 3.67 -4.99 -10.67
N GLY A 17 3.50 -4.20 -11.73
CA GLY A 17 3.52 -4.69 -13.13
C GLY A 17 4.88 -5.25 -13.58
N THR A 18 5.95 -5.00 -12.83
CA THR A 18 7.30 -5.52 -13.02
C THR A 18 7.97 -5.81 -11.69
N THR A 19 9.02 -6.64 -11.69
CA THR A 19 9.83 -6.90 -10.48
C THR A 19 10.83 -5.78 -10.27
N LEU A 20 10.96 -5.30 -9.02
CA LEU A 20 11.95 -4.33 -8.58
C LEU A 20 12.97 -4.99 -7.65
N LEU A 21 14.23 -4.57 -7.75
CA LEU A 21 15.30 -4.93 -6.82
C LEU A 21 15.98 -3.65 -6.31
N ASP A 22 16.31 -3.63 -5.03
CA ASP A 22 17.03 -2.49 -4.45
C ASP A 22 18.41 -2.32 -5.11
N LYS A 23 18.77 -1.08 -5.46
CA LYS A 23 20.04 -0.78 -6.12
C LYS A 23 21.28 -1.21 -5.31
N LYS A 24 21.23 -1.11 -3.98
CA LYS A 24 22.32 -1.54 -3.10
C LYS A 24 22.49 -3.05 -3.11
N ILE A 25 21.36 -3.78 -3.18
CA ILE A 25 21.38 -5.24 -3.33
C ILE A 25 21.95 -5.64 -4.68
N ALA A 26 21.52 -5.00 -5.77
CA ALA A 26 22.09 -5.26 -7.10
C ALA A 26 23.60 -5.01 -7.15
N GLN A 27 24.09 -3.93 -6.53
CA GLN A 27 25.51 -3.63 -6.39
C GLN A 27 26.26 -4.70 -5.57
N LYS A 28 25.70 -5.10 -4.40
CA LYS A 28 26.28 -6.18 -3.56
C LYS A 28 26.41 -7.49 -4.33
N LEU A 29 25.46 -7.77 -5.24
CA LEU A 29 25.45 -8.97 -6.09
C LEU A 29 26.24 -8.83 -7.39
N ASN A 30 26.92 -7.70 -7.61
CA ASN A 30 27.63 -7.38 -8.84
C ASN A 30 26.78 -7.46 -10.11
N LEU A 31 25.47 -7.20 -10.01
CA LEU A 31 24.57 -7.19 -11.15
C LEU A 31 24.68 -5.88 -11.92
N LYS A 32 24.81 -5.95 -13.26
CA LYS A 32 24.97 -4.79 -14.13
C LYS A 32 23.75 -4.60 -15.01
N ALA A 33 23.14 -3.41 -14.95
CA ALA A 33 22.07 -3.02 -15.85
C ALA A 33 22.54 -3.03 -17.31
N LYS A 34 21.64 -3.46 -18.22
CA LYS A 34 21.92 -3.46 -19.66
C LYS A 34 21.38 -2.24 -20.39
N TYR A 35 20.26 -1.69 -19.94
CA TYR A 35 19.64 -0.50 -20.54
C TYR A 35 18.81 0.25 -19.50
N LYS A 36 18.30 1.41 -19.91
CA LYS A 36 17.33 2.18 -19.12
C LYS A 36 15.98 2.21 -19.81
N THR A 37 14.90 2.26 -19.01
CA THR A 37 13.54 2.39 -19.53
C THR A 37 12.75 3.36 -18.67
N GLU A 38 11.81 4.06 -19.31
CA GLU A 38 10.84 4.89 -18.59
C GLU A 38 9.66 4.03 -18.14
N ILE A 39 9.32 4.09 -16.86
CA ILE A 39 8.14 3.42 -16.30
C ILE A 39 7.29 4.48 -15.60
N ARG A 40 5.98 4.41 -15.83
CA ARG A 40 4.98 5.21 -15.13
C ARG A 40 4.52 4.43 -13.90
N GLY A 41 4.85 4.92 -12.72
CA GLY A 41 4.42 4.37 -11.42
C GLY A 41 3.49 5.32 -10.68
N ALA A 42 3.25 5.05 -9.41
CA ALA A 42 2.38 5.86 -8.53
C ALA A 42 2.82 7.34 -8.47
N GLY A 43 4.11 7.64 -8.57
CA GLY A 43 4.64 8.99 -8.47
C GLY A 43 5.00 9.66 -9.80
N GLY A 44 4.49 9.17 -10.92
CA GLY A 44 4.78 9.71 -12.24
C GLY A 44 5.72 8.84 -13.07
N LYS A 45 6.34 9.45 -14.09
CA LYS A 45 7.31 8.79 -14.97
C LYS A 45 8.71 8.93 -14.41
N LYS A 46 9.45 7.83 -14.39
CA LYS A 46 10.84 7.79 -13.94
C LYS A 46 11.67 6.86 -14.82
N LEU A 47 12.92 7.23 -15.06
CA LEU A 47 13.88 6.41 -15.81
C LEU A 47 14.57 5.42 -14.86
N TYR A 48 14.48 4.14 -15.19
CA TYR A 48 15.03 3.05 -14.39
C TYR A 48 16.11 2.27 -15.13
N ASP A 49 17.11 1.83 -14.38
CA ASP A 49 18.06 0.83 -14.84
C ASP A 49 17.43 -0.55 -14.87
N VAL A 50 17.70 -1.38 -15.89
CA VAL A 50 17.09 -2.68 -16.10
C VAL A 50 18.13 -3.80 -16.21
N LEU A 51 17.98 -4.82 -15.39
CA LEU A 51 18.62 -6.13 -15.53
C LEU A 51 17.77 -7.00 -16.44
N THR A 52 18.38 -7.68 -17.41
CA THR A 52 17.67 -8.55 -18.35
C THR A 52 17.93 -10.02 -18.06
N ASN A 53 16.96 -10.87 -18.42
CA ASN A 53 17.10 -12.33 -18.37
C ASN A 53 17.58 -12.89 -17.03
N GLN A 54 17.06 -12.33 -15.94
CA GLN A 54 17.38 -12.80 -14.59
C GLN A 54 16.56 -14.04 -14.23
N LYS A 55 17.16 -14.94 -13.46
CA LYS A 55 16.45 -16.03 -12.78
C LYS A 55 16.17 -15.63 -11.34
N ILE A 56 14.91 -15.77 -10.93
CA ILE A 56 14.47 -15.57 -9.54
C ILE A 56 14.15 -16.93 -8.97
N PHE A 57 15.00 -17.44 -8.09
CA PHE A 57 14.77 -18.71 -7.41
C PHE A 57 13.79 -18.50 -6.26
N LEU A 58 12.72 -19.32 -6.24
CA LEU A 58 11.73 -19.37 -5.17
C LEU A 58 12.20 -20.37 -4.09
N ASP A 59 12.81 -21.46 -4.54
CA ASP A 59 13.54 -22.45 -3.75
C ASP A 59 14.67 -23.06 -4.59
N ARG A 60 15.25 -24.18 -4.13
CA ARG A 60 16.38 -24.85 -4.83
C ARG A 60 16.02 -25.41 -6.21
N SER A 61 14.74 -25.71 -6.46
CA SER A 61 14.25 -26.38 -7.67
C SER A 61 13.28 -25.56 -8.49
N HIS A 62 12.65 -24.53 -7.89
CA HIS A 62 11.64 -23.70 -8.56
C HIS A 62 12.16 -22.28 -8.78
N TYR A 63 12.06 -21.82 -10.01
CA TYR A 63 12.50 -20.46 -10.40
C TYR A 63 11.60 -19.86 -11.48
N ILE A 64 11.61 -18.54 -11.54
CA ILE A 64 11.04 -17.75 -12.63
C ILE A 64 12.20 -17.36 -13.54
N ASP A 65 12.13 -17.78 -14.80
CA ASP A 65 13.17 -17.55 -15.79
C ASP A 65 12.91 -16.28 -16.60
N SER A 66 13.97 -15.79 -17.24
CA SER A 66 13.95 -14.70 -18.22
C SER A 66 13.23 -13.43 -17.74
N THR A 67 13.38 -13.11 -16.45
CA THR A 67 12.73 -11.94 -15.83
C THR A 67 13.57 -10.69 -16.05
N ASN A 68 12.93 -9.62 -16.53
CA ASN A 68 13.52 -8.30 -16.49
C ASN A 68 13.25 -7.68 -15.11
N ILE A 69 14.30 -7.19 -14.45
CA ILE A 69 14.23 -6.60 -13.10
C ILE A 69 14.61 -5.13 -13.19
N VAL A 70 13.78 -4.29 -12.65
CA VAL A 70 14.00 -2.84 -12.55
C VAL A 70 14.75 -2.54 -11.25
N LEU A 71 15.73 -1.64 -11.32
CA LEU A 71 16.50 -1.22 -10.16
C LEU A 71 16.00 0.11 -9.62
N ASP A 72 15.65 0.16 -8.34
CA ASP A 72 15.30 1.40 -7.64
C ASP A 72 15.90 1.47 -6.23
N ASP A 73 15.95 2.66 -5.66
CA ASP A 73 16.28 2.86 -4.25
C ASP A 73 15.02 2.67 -3.40
N LEU A 74 14.94 1.57 -2.68
CA LEU A 74 13.81 1.22 -1.82
C LEU A 74 13.94 1.77 -0.39
N SER A 75 14.97 2.56 -0.08
CA SER A 75 15.21 3.07 1.28
C SER A 75 14.04 3.86 1.83
N ARG A 76 13.40 4.70 1.00
CA ARG A 76 12.24 5.51 1.37
C ARG A 76 11.02 4.65 1.75
N LEU A 77 10.75 3.62 0.95
CA LEU A 77 9.66 2.70 1.23
C LEU A 77 9.98 1.85 2.47
N ASN A 78 11.19 1.33 2.55
CA ASN A 78 11.67 0.56 3.70
C ASN A 78 11.64 1.33 5.02
N ALA A 79 11.69 2.67 4.99
CA ALA A 79 11.57 3.48 6.20
C ALA A 79 10.17 3.42 6.84
N LEU A 80 9.15 2.99 6.09
CA LEU A 80 7.77 2.88 6.57
C LEU A 80 7.46 1.53 7.24
N PHE A 81 8.30 0.51 7.06
CA PHE A 81 8.07 -0.85 7.53
C PHE A 81 9.08 -1.25 8.60
N GLU A 82 8.65 -2.08 9.55
CA GLU A 82 9.53 -2.67 10.54
C GLU A 82 10.56 -3.58 9.87
N GLN A 83 10.11 -4.49 9.01
CA GLN A 83 10.97 -5.40 8.27
C GLN A 83 11.40 -4.76 6.94
N LYS A 84 12.73 -4.76 6.72
CA LYS A 84 13.31 -4.30 5.47
C LYS A 84 13.17 -5.38 4.40
N PHE A 85 12.78 -5.00 3.19
CA PHE A 85 12.76 -5.88 2.02
C PHE A 85 13.73 -5.41 0.94
N ASP A 86 14.20 -6.39 0.16
CA ASP A 86 15.24 -6.22 -0.84
C ASP A 86 14.69 -5.93 -2.24
N GLY A 87 13.40 -6.22 -2.46
CA GLY A 87 12.72 -6.04 -3.73
C GLY A 87 11.21 -6.10 -3.62
N ILE A 88 10.54 -5.90 -4.76
CA ILE A 88 9.09 -6.02 -4.92
C ILE A 88 8.84 -6.98 -6.06
N ILE A 89 7.93 -7.94 -5.87
CA ILE A 89 7.58 -8.94 -6.87
C ILE A 89 6.06 -9.05 -7.03
N GLY A 90 5.59 -9.12 -8.26
CA GLY A 90 4.17 -9.22 -8.57
C GLY A 90 3.92 -9.91 -9.90
N ALA A 91 3.71 -9.16 -10.97
CA ALA A 91 3.30 -9.69 -12.28
C ALA A 91 4.21 -10.79 -12.84
N SER A 92 5.51 -10.80 -12.52
CA SER A 92 6.43 -11.84 -13.00
C SER A 92 6.12 -13.23 -12.41
N ILE A 93 5.72 -13.33 -11.15
CA ILE A 93 5.21 -14.58 -10.53
C ILE A 93 3.81 -14.88 -11.05
N LEU A 94 2.92 -13.90 -11.03
CA LEU A 94 1.51 -14.05 -11.34
C LEU A 94 1.25 -14.50 -12.79
N LYS A 95 2.12 -14.10 -13.73
CA LYS A 95 2.09 -14.57 -15.12
C LYS A 95 2.60 -16.01 -15.29
N LYS A 96 3.36 -16.53 -14.34
CA LYS A 96 3.98 -17.86 -14.41
C LYS A 96 3.17 -18.94 -13.70
N TYR A 97 2.47 -18.54 -12.62
CA TYR A 97 1.75 -19.43 -11.73
C TYR A 97 0.34 -18.91 -11.43
N LEU A 98 -0.63 -19.82 -11.34
CA LEU A 98 -1.86 -19.56 -10.63
C LEU A 98 -1.49 -19.40 -9.15
N THR A 99 -1.84 -18.26 -8.56
CA THR A 99 -1.41 -17.90 -7.21
C THR A 99 -2.60 -17.83 -6.28
N LYS A 100 -2.61 -18.68 -5.24
CA LYS A 100 -3.58 -18.64 -4.15
C LYS A 100 -2.96 -17.93 -2.96
N ILE A 101 -3.63 -16.92 -2.42
CA ILE A 101 -3.25 -16.19 -1.22
C ILE A 101 -4.33 -16.45 -0.16
N ASP A 102 -3.92 -17.05 0.92
CA ASP A 102 -4.76 -17.35 2.07
C ASP A 102 -4.28 -16.51 3.25
N PHE A 103 -5.08 -15.50 3.60
CA PHE A 103 -4.76 -14.58 4.70
C PHE A 103 -5.10 -15.16 6.08
N GLU A 104 -5.85 -16.27 6.15
CA GLU A 104 -6.14 -16.95 7.41
C GLU A 104 -4.94 -17.80 7.86
N THR A 105 -4.31 -18.47 6.92
CA THR A 105 -3.13 -19.30 7.16
C THR A 105 -1.80 -18.60 6.87
N HIS A 106 -1.85 -17.36 6.36
CA HIS A 106 -0.69 -16.55 5.96
C HIS A 106 0.19 -17.27 4.91
N THR A 107 -0.46 -17.93 3.94
CA THR A 107 0.24 -18.71 2.92
C THR A 107 0.01 -18.18 1.51
N ILE A 108 1.06 -18.23 0.70
CA ILE A 108 1.00 -18.05 -0.75
C ILE A 108 1.34 -19.39 -1.38
N SER A 109 0.40 -19.95 -2.15
CA SER A 109 0.58 -21.22 -2.85
C SER A 109 0.62 -20.97 -4.35
N LEU A 110 1.60 -21.55 -5.01
CA LEU A 110 1.84 -21.41 -6.44
C LEU A 110 1.53 -22.73 -7.14
N TYR A 111 0.66 -22.71 -8.14
CA TYR A 111 0.26 -23.87 -8.93
C TYR A 111 0.58 -23.66 -10.41
N LYS A 112 0.90 -24.74 -11.12
CA LYS A 112 0.79 -24.72 -12.60
C LYS A 112 -0.66 -24.48 -12.96
N PHE A 113 -0.95 -23.64 -13.96
CA PHE A 113 -2.32 -23.22 -14.28
C PHE A 113 -3.30 -24.38 -14.48
N ASP A 114 -2.85 -25.50 -15.04
CA ASP A 114 -3.71 -26.63 -15.37
C ASP A 114 -3.84 -27.63 -14.18
N ASN A 115 -3.17 -27.38 -13.04
CA ASN A 115 -3.13 -28.28 -11.89
C ASN A 115 -3.98 -27.80 -10.71
N PHE A 116 -4.85 -26.82 -10.90
CA PHE A 116 -5.71 -26.30 -9.85
C PHE A 116 -7.17 -26.30 -10.29
N SER A 117 -8.04 -26.85 -9.43
CA SER A 117 -9.48 -26.99 -9.72
C SER A 117 -10.40 -26.63 -8.54
N ASP A 118 -9.85 -26.36 -7.34
CA ASP A 118 -10.67 -26.07 -6.17
C ASP A 118 -11.01 -24.57 -6.05
N TYR A 119 -12.08 -24.16 -6.68
CA TYR A 119 -12.64 -22.81 -6.61
C TYR A 119 -13.85 -22.73 -5.67
N THR A 120 -14.06 -23.73 -4.81
CA THR A 120 -15.25 -23.84 -3.94
C THR A 120 -15.42 -22.63 -3.02
N GLY A 121 -16.56 -21.97 -3.13
CA GLY A 121 -16.89 -20.77 -2.33
C GLY A 121 -16.25 -19.48 -2.81
N TYR A 122 -15.52 -19.50 -3.93
CA TYR A 122 -14.98 -18.30 -4.53
C TYR A 122 -15.91 -17.70 -5.58
N GLN A 123 -16.06 -16.36 -5.53
CA GLN A 123 -16.68 -15.60 -6.61
C GLN A 123 -15.64 -15.29 -7.67
N LYS A 124 -15.94 -15.63 -8.92
CA LYS A 124 -15.12 -15.32 -10.08
C LYS A 124 -15.36 -13.91 -10.57
N LEU A 125 -14.30 -13.14 -10.79
CA LEU A 125 -14.29 -11.78 -11.35
C LEU A 125 -13.33 -11.72 -12.54
N PRO A 126 -13.83 -11.48 -13.76
CA PRO A 126 -12.96 -11.25 -14.91
C PRO A 126 -12.24 -9.91 -14.77
N PHE A 127 -11.02 -9.82 -15.30
CA PHE A 127 -10.25 -8.59 -15.32
C PHE A 127 -9.55 -8.38 -16.68
N GLU A 128 -9.14 -7.15 -16.92
CA GLU A 128 -8.24 -6.78 -18.01
C GLU A 128 -6.88 -6.35 -17.45
N PHE A 129 -5.85 -6.33 -18.29
CA PHE A 129 -4.55 -5.79 -17.87
C PHE A 129 -4.45 -4.29 -18.15
N TYR A 130 -4.01 -3.56 -17.14
CA TYR A 130 -3.55 -2.18 -17.24
C TYR A 130 -2.07 -2.13 -16.82
N SER A 131 -1.17 -2.01 -17.79
CA SER A 131 0.28 -2.05 -17.52
C SER A 131 0.75 -3.27 -16.70
N GLY A 132 0.11 -4.43 -16.91
CA GLY A 132 0.40 -5.68 -16.20
C GLY A 132 -0.30 -5.86 -14.86
N ILE A 133 -1.08 -4.90 -14.44
CA ILE A 133 -1.87 -4.90 -13.20
C ILE A 133 -3.32 -5.27 -13.53
N PRO A 134 -4.02 -6.10 -12.74
CA PRO A 134 -5.43 -6.39 -12.95
C PRO A 134 -6.29 -5.14 -12.82
N LYS A 135 -7.15 -4.92 -13.82
CA LYS A 135 -8.14 -3.85 -13.87
C LYS A 135 -9.53 -4.49 -13.94
N LEU A 136 -10.43 -4.13 -13.02
CA LEU A 136 -11.77 -4.71 -12.93
C LEU A 136 -12.80 -3.67 -12.44
N PRO A 137 -14.10 -3.85 -12.81
CA PRO A 137 -15.15 -2.91 -12.44
C PRO A 137 -15.52 -3.01 -10.96
N ILE A 138 -15.78 -1.84 -10.34
CA ILE A 138 -16.38 -1.72 -9.02
C ILE A 138 -17.51 -0.70 -9.02
N THR A 139 -18.30 -0.75 -7.95
CA THR A 139 -19.23 0.34 -7.58
C THR A 139 -18.98 0.72 -6.13
N PHE A 140 -18.89 2.01 -5.82
CA PHE A 140 -18.93 2.49 -4.44
C PHE A 140 -20.16 3.38 -4.20
N GLU A 141 -20.65 3.38 -2.97
CA GLU A 141 -21.83 4.15 -2.54
C GLU A 141 -21.42 5.11 -1.42
N LEU A 142 -21.73 6.39 -1.59
CA LEU A 142 -21.55 7.41 -0.57
C LEU A 142 -22.60 7.29 0.54
N LYS A 143 -22.39 7.96 1.68
CA LYS A 143 -23.35 7.98 2.78
C LYS A 143 -24.71 8.60 2.39
N ASN A 144 -24.72 9.51 1.43
CA ASN A 144 -25.92 10.11 0.84
C ASN A 144 -26.65 9.21 -0.18
N LYS A 145 -26.19 7.94 -0.35
CA LYS A 145 -26.72 6.91 -1.25
C LYS A 145 -26.41 7.10 -2.74
N GLU A 146 -25.66 8.13 -3.12
CA GLU A 146 -25.18 8.25 -4.49
C GLU A 146 -24.17 7.13 -4.80
N LYS A 147 -24.26 6.56 -6.01
CA LYS A 147 -23.42 5.47 -6.48
C LYS A 147 -22.54 5.92 -7.63
N PHE A 148 -21.31 5.41 -7.62
CA PHE A 148 -20.30 5.68 -8.63
C PHE A 148 -19.64 4.38 -9.05
N SER A 149 -19.47 4.18 -10.36
CA SER A 149 -18.92 2.95 -10.93
C SER A 149 -17.78 3.28 -11.90
N GLY A 150 -16.86 2.37 -12.02
CA GLY A 150 -15.75 2.45 -12.96
C GLY A 150 -14.72 1.35 -12.71
N ASP A 151 -13.71 1.31 -13.54
CA ASP A 151 -12.63 0.33 -13.43
C ASP A 151 -11.56 0.79 -12.44
N ILE A 152 -11.10 -0.13 -11.59
CA ILE A 152 -10.00 0.09 -10.63
C ILE A 152 -8.84 -0.86 -10.89
N LEU A 153 -7.67 -0.48 -10.44
CA LEU A 153 -6.53 -1.39 -10.31
C LEU A 153 -6.61 -2.16 -8.99
N PHE A 154 -6.34 -3.45 -9.06
CA PHE A 154 -6.30 -4.34 -7.90
C PHE A 154 -4.88 -4.40 -7.37
N ASP A 155 -4.60 -3.67 -6.29
CA ASP A 155 -3.25 -3.37 -5.80
C ASP A 155 -3.08 -3.72 -4.32
N SER A 156 -2.51 -4.89 -4.03
CA SER A 156 -2.25 -5.34 -2.66
C SER A 156 -1.09 -4.60 -1.99
N GLY A 157 -0.29 -3.85 -2.73
CA GLY A 157 0.78 -3.00 -2.22
C GLY A 157 0.30 -1.62 -1.74
N ALA A 158 -0.90 -1.21 -2.14
CA ALA A 158 -1.47 0.07 -1.73
C ALA A 158 -2.15 -0.04 -0.35
N GLY A 159 -1.54 0.54 0.70
CA GLY A 159 -2.04 0.53 2.08
C GLY A 159 -3.23 1.47 2.31
N LEU A 160 -4.35 1.23 1.62
CA LEU A 160 -5.58 2.02 1.68
C LEU A 160 -6.79 1.15 1.32
N SER A 161 -8.01 1.65 1.52
CA SER A 161 -9.25 0.97 1.11
C SER A 161 -9.54 1.19 -0.38
N LEU A 162 -9.86 2.41 -0.77
CA LEU A 162 -10.13 2.83 -2.14
C LEU A 162 -9.51 4.21 -2.39
N LEU A 163 -8.63 4.32 -3.38
CA LEU A 163 -8.17 5.60 -3.91
C LEU A 163 -8.95 5.92 -5.18
N VAL A 164 -9.53 7.10 -5.24
CA VAL A 164 -10.16 7.63 -6.46
C VAL A 164 -9.19 8.60 -7.14
N ASN A 165 -8.96 8.40 -8.42
CA ASN A 165 -8.08 9.22 -9.23
C ASN A 165 -8.58 10.67 -9.36
N SER A 166 -7.62 11.60 -9.52
CA SER A 166 -7.92 13.04 -9.63
C SER A 166 -8.92 13.37 -10.72
N PRO A 167 -8.82 12.87 -11.98
CA PRO A 167 -9.80 13.18 -13.02
C PRO A 167 -11.20 12.65 -12.71
N TYR A 168 -11.30 11.42 -12.14
CA TYR A 168 -12.60 10.86 -11.78
C TYR A 168 -13.25 11.64 -10.62
N LYS A 169 -12.46 12.02 -9.62
CA LYS A 169 -12.88 12.88 -8.50
C LYS A 169 -13.44 14.22 -8.99
N GLU A 170 -12.72 14.90 -9.88
CA GLU A 170 -13.12 16.22 -10.42
C GLU A 170 -14.39 16.12 -11.28
N LYS A 171 -14.43 15.18 -12.23
CA LYS A 171 -15.59 14.94 -13.11
C LYS A 171 -16.88 14.73 -12.30
N ASN A 172 -16.80 14.00 -11.20
CA ASN A 172 -17.96 13.65 -10.37
C ASN A 172 -18.18 14.61 -9.18
N LYS A 173 -17.33 15.64 -9.02
CA LYS A 173 -17.39 16.63 -7.93
C LYS A 173 -17.42 15.98 -6.54
N LEU A 174 -16.65 14.91 -6.33
CA LEU A 174 -16.74 14.08 -5.13
C LEU A 174 -16.39 14.83 -3.85
N LEU A 175 -15.49 15.81 -3.91
CA LEU A 175 -15.15 16.66 -2.75
C LEU A 175 -16.36 17.39 -2.16
N ASN A 176 -17.36 17.74 -2.98
CA ASN A 176 -18.56 18.45 -2.55
C ASN A 176 -19.64 17.48 -2.03
N LYS A 177 -19.48 16.17 -2.25
CA LYS A 177 -20.47 15.14 -1.90
C LYS A 177 -20.10 14.33 -0.65
N ILE A 178 -18.90 14.52 -0.14
CA ILE A 178 -18.40 13.88 1.08
C ILE A 178 -18.34 14.94 2.19
N ASP A 179 -19.20 14.78 3.20
CA ASP A 179 -19.39 15.78 4.24
C ASP A 179 -18.15 15.88 5.16
N GLU A 180 -17.74 14.76 5.75
CA GLU A 180 -16.58 14.72 6.65
C GLU A 180 -15.34 14.25 5.88
N LYS A 181 -14.32 15.10 5.83
CA LYS A 181 -13.04 14.77 5.19
C LYS A 181 -11.87 15.45 5.87
N ILE A 182 -10.71 14.85 5.74
CA ILE A 182 -9.44 15.37 6.23
C ILE A 182 -8.39 15.29 5.13
N THR A 183 -7.45 16.23 5.14
CA THR A 183 -6.30 16.21 4.25
C THR A 183 -5.16 15.42 4.89
N LEU A 184 -4.62 14.47 4.17
CA LEU A 184 -3.50 13.62 4.55
C LEU A 184 -2.36 13.75 3.54
N ILE A 185 -1.17 13.33 3.95
CA ILE A 185 0.01 13.23 3.08
C ILE A 185 0.33 11.76 2.88
N SER A 186 0.38 11.32 1.63
CA SER A 186 0.90 10.01 1.25
C SER A 186 2.39 10.09 0.92
N ASN A 187 3.13 9.07 1.35
CA ASN A 187 4.48 8.83 0.89
C ASN A 187 4.45 7.61 -0.03
N ASN A 188 4.67 7.80 -1.32
CA ASN A 188 4.85 6.72 -2.28
C ASN A 188 6.34 6.56 -2.65
N LEU A 189 6.66 5.64 -3.56
CA LEU A 189 8.04 5.38 -4.00
C LEU A 189 8.76 6.62 -4.55
N SER A 190 8.02 7.57 -5.13
CA SER A 190 8.61 8.66 -5.91
C SER A 190 8.51 10.03 -5.24
N ASN A 191 7.40 10.33 -4.57
CA ASN A 191 7.14 11.67 -4.01
C ASN A 191 6.16 11.64 -2.83
N LYS A 192 5.91 12.82 -2.27
CA LYS A 192 4.84 13.09 -1.31
C LYS A 192 3.69 13.74 -2.06
N THR A 193 2.49 13.27 -1.81
CA THR A 193 1.27 13.84 -2.37
C THR A 193 0.23 14.08 -1.30
N ASN A 194 -0.57 15.11 -1.48
CA ASN A 194 -1.74 15.35 -0.64
C ASN A 194 -2.93 14.58 -1.21
N TYR A 195 -3.78 14.08 -0.33
CA TYR A 195 -5.07 13.51 -0.69
C TYR A 195 -6.10 13.80 0.40
N GLU A 196 -7.35 13.86 0.04
CA GLU A 196 -8.44 13.96 0.99
C GLU A 196 -8.96 12.56 1.32
N LYS A 197 -9.16 12.29 2.60
CA LYS A 197 -9.77 11.05 3.08
C LYS A 197 -11.14 11.36 3.65
N GLY A 198 -12.15 10.59 3.25
CA GLY A 198 -13.53 10.69 3.74
C GLY A 198 -14.14 9.30 3.98
N LEU A 199 -15.37 9.25 4.52
CA LEU A 199 -16.06 7.99 4.76
C LEU A 199 -17.13 7.74 3.69
N ILE A 200 -17.24 6.47 3.25
CA ILE A 200 -18.26 5.99 2.33
C ILE A 200 -19.13 4.91 2.99
N LYS A 201 -20.21 4.51 2.33
CA LYS A 201 -21.12 3.50 2.84
C LYS A 201 -20.65 2.09 2.46
N SER A 202 -20.35 1.86 1.18
CA SER A 202 -20.02 0.52 0.70
C SER A 202 -19.17 0.52 -0.57
N ILE A 203 -18.51 -0.61 -0.80
CA ILE A 203 -17.88 -0.98 -2.07
C ILE A 203 -18.50 -2.30 -2.53
N THR A 204 -18.77 -2.42 -3.83
CA THR A 204 -19.29 -3.64 -4.45
C THR A 204 -18.32 -4.14 -5.51
N LEU A 205 -17.93 -5.40 -5.39
CA LEU A 205 -17.06 -6.15 -6.30
C LEU A 205 -17.85 -7.34 -6.85
N GLY A 206 -18.27 -7.29 -8.10
CA GLY A 206 -19.18 -8.29 -8.66
C GLY A 206 -20.46 -8.39 -7.83
N ASN A 207 -20.72 -9.56 -7.25
CA ASN A 207 -21.90 -9.82 -6.39
C ASN A 207 -21.62 -9.55 -4.91
N THR A 208 -20.36 -9.29 -4.53
CA THR A 208 -19.99 -9.08 -3.12
C THR A 208 -20.08 -7.60 -2.77
N ARG A 209 -20.97 -7.26 -1.84
CA ARG A 209 -21.09 -5.93 -1.27
C ARG A 209 -20.36 -5.88 0.08
N PHE A 210 -19.39 -5.02 0.15
CA PHE A 210 -18.64 -4.73 1.37
C PHE A 210 -19.16 -3.44 1.99
N GLU A 211 -19.68 -3.51 3.21
CA GLU A 211 -20.24 -2.36 3.94
C GLU A 211 -19.65 -2.32 5.35
N ASN A 212 -19.14 -1.15 5.74
CA ASN A 212 -18.54 -0.97 7.07
C ASN A 212 -18.68 0.47 7.55
N LYS A 213 -18.82 0.66 8.86
CA LYS A 213 -19.06 1.97 9.48
C LYS A 213 -17.93 2.97 9.21
N ASN A 214 -16.68 2.50 9.25
CA ASN A 214 -15.49 3.34 9.09
C ASN A 214 -14.80 3.10 7.74
N LEU A 215 -15.54 2.55 6.76
CA LEU A 215 -15.01 2.36 5.41
C LEU A 215 -14.67 3.72 4.80
N ASP A 216 -13.40 3.88 4.45
CA ASP A 216 -12.91 5.14 3.94
C ASP A 216 -12.65 5.13 2.43
N ILE A 217 -12.57 6.32 1.87
CA ILE A 217 -12.16 6.60 0.52
C ILE A 217 -11.08 7.68 0.54
N SER A 218 -10.07 7.50 -0.27
CA SER A 218 -9.02 8.50 -0.50
C SER A 218 -9.23 9.14 -1.86
N LEU A 219 -9.19 10.46 -1.94
CA LEU A 219 -9.38 11.24 -3.16
C LEU A 219 -8.05 11.86 -3.57
N ALA A 220 -7.47 11.38 -4.66
CA ALA A 220 -6.18 11.84 -5.14
C ALA A 220 -6.21 13.33 -5.56
N SER A 221 -5.06 13.98 -5.43
CA SER A 221 -4.83 15.35 -5.93
C SER A 221 -3.61 15.43 -6.86
N ASP A 222 -3.11 14.26 -7.29
CA ASP A 222 -1.96 14.17 -8.18
C ASP A 222 -2.29 14.65 -9.59
N LYS A 223 -1.30 15.27 -10.21
CA LYS A 223 -1.34 15.69 -11.62
C LYS A 223 -0.57 14.72 -12.53
N GLU A 224 0.17 13.80 -11.95
CA GLU A 224 1.01 12.84 -12.63
C GLU A 224 0.87 11.44 -12.00
N GLY A 225 1.40 10.42 -12.66
CA GLY A 225 1.36 9.05 -12.16
C GLY A 225 0.02 8.35 -12.42
N VAL A 226 -0.15 7.19 -11.77
CA VAL A 226 -1.32 6.32 -11.95
C VAL A 226 -2.58 6.99 -11.43
N SER A 227 -2.49 7.74 -10.31
CA SER A 227 -3.62 8.45 -9.70
C SER A 227 -4.13 9.65 -10.49
N SER A 228 -3.44 10.04 -11.59
CA SER A 228 -3.88 11.03 -12.56
C SER A 228 -4.39 10.43 -13.88
N ALA A 229 -4.54 9.11 -13.98
CA ALA A 229 -5.06 8.46 -15.17
C ALA A 229 -6.56 8.71 -15.33
N GLU A 230 -6.98 9.02 -16.56
CA GLU A 230 -8.37 9.38 -16.90
C GLU A 230 -9.25 8.16 -17.16
N ASP A 231 -8.66 7.06 -17.58
CA ASP A 231 -9.30 5.83 -18.06
C ASP A 231 -9.59 4.80 -16.95
N ILE A 232 -9.26 5.13 -15.71
CA ILE A 232 -9.58 4.31 -14.54
C ILE A 232 -10.18 5.16 -13.42
N LEU A 233 -11.10 4.56 -12.64
CA LEU A 233 -11.66 5.20 -11.44
C LEU A 233 -10.58 5.40 -10.39
N GLY A 234 -9.72 4.39 -10.17
CA GLY A 234 -8.72 4.47 -9.13
C GLY A 234 -8.05 3.14 -8.78
N ILE A 235 -7.75 2.96 -7.49
CA ILE A 235 -7.00 1.81 -6.95
C ILE A 235 -7.77 1.22 -5.77
N LEU A 236 -8.04 -0.09 -5.80
CA LEU A 236 -8.49 -0.87 -4.65
C LEU A 236 -7.28 -1.39 -3.90
N GLY A 237 -7.16 -1.01 -2.64
CA GLY A 237 -5.98 -1.30 -1.84
C GLY A 237 -6.12 -2.47 -0.87
N SER A 238 -5.04 -2.71 -0.14
CA SER A 238 -4.87 -3.87 0.75
C SER A 238 -5.87 -3.93 1.89
N GLU A 239 -6.37 -2.80 2.39
CA GLU A 239 -7.36 -2.79 3.48
C GLU A 239 -8.67 -3.50 3.10
N ILE A 240 -9.01 -3.54 1.81
CA ILE A 240 -10.13 -4.33 1.27
C ILE A 240 -9.64 -5.72 0.85
N ILE A 241 -8.53 -5.79 0.12
CA ILE A 241 -8.02 -7.02 -0.49
C ILE A 241 -7.75 -8.09 0.57
N TYR A 242 -7.17 -7.75 1.72
CA TYR A 242 -6.84 -8.69 2.81
C TYR A 242 -8.06 -9.29 3.51
N ARG A 243 -9.27 -8.80 3.20
CA ARG A 243 -10.53 -9.33 3.72
C ARG A 243 -11.08 -10.49 2.89
N PHE A 244 -10.31 -10.93 1.90
CA PHE A 244 -10.62 -12.06 1.04
C PHE A 244 -9.44 -13.01 0.97
N ASN A 245 -9.70 -14.31 0.96
CA ASN A 245 -8.77 -15.28 0.39
C ASN A 245 -8.90 -15.19 -1.13
N ILE A 246 -7.77 -15.23 -1.85
CA ILE A 246 -7.71 -14.80 -3.26
C ILE A 246 -7.07 -15.89 -4.11
N ILE A 247 -7.59 -16.10 -5.33
CA ILE A 247 -6.89 -16.86 -6.37
C ILE A 247 -6.71 -15.93 -7.57
N LEU A 248 -5.47 -15.76 -8.02
CA LEU A 248 -5.08 -14.94 -9.16
C LEU A 248 -4.74 -15.85 -10.32
N ASP A 249 -5.57 -15.85 -11.35
CA ASP A 249 -5.40 -16.60 -12.59
C ASP A 249 -5.12 -15.64 -13.75
N TYR A 250 -3.85 -15.23 -13.88
CA TYR A 250 -3.43 -14.29 -14.91
C TYR A 250 -3.52 -14.87 -16.33
N LYS A 251 -3.39 -16.20 -16.49
CA LYS A 251 -3.53 -16.88 -17.79
C LYS A 251 -4.93 -16.70 -18.36
N ASN A 252 -5.95 -16.90 -17.52
CA ASN A 252 -7.36 -16.81 -17.92
C ASN A 252 -8.00 -15.46 -17.55
N LYS A 253 -7.21 -14.50 -17.03
CA LYS A 253 -7.64 -13.15 -16.62
C LYS A 253 -8.81 -13.16 -15.65
N ASN A 254 -8.69 -13.94 -14.57
CA ASN A 254 -9.69 -14.03 -13.53
C ASN A 254 -9.07 -13.83 -12.14
N ILE A 255 -9.78 -13.10 -11.30
CA ILE A 255 -9.57 -13.05 -9.85
C ILE A 255 -10.73 -13.77 -9.20
N TYR A 256 -10.43 -14.64 -8.25
CA TYR A 256 -11.44 -15.31 -7.44
C TYR A 256 -11.32 -14.82 -6.02
N LEU A 257 -12.43 -14.36 -5.44
CA LEU A 257 -12.49 -13.80 -4.09
C LEU A 257 -13.41 -14.63 -3.21
N LYS A 258 -12.95 -14.98 -2.02
CA LYS A 258 -13.73 -15.63 -0.98
C LYS A 258 -13.58 -14.81 0.30
N PRO A 259 -14.66 -14.25 0.87
CA PRO A 259 -14.60 -13.55 2.15
C PRO A 259 -13.94 -14.42 3.23
N ASN A 260 -12.99 -13.84 3.97
CA ASN A 260 -12.34 -14.48 5.12
C ASN A 260 -12.87 -13.88 6.45
N TYR A 261 -12.27 -14.28 7.59
CA TYR A 261 -12.73 -13.83 8.91
C TYR A 261 -12.65 -12.30 9.10
N LEU A 262 -11.76 -11.60 8.40
CA LEU A 262 -11.63 -10.14 8.46
C LEU A 262 -12.76 -9.41 7.73
N PHE A 263 -13.55 -10.10 6.88
CA PHE A 263 -14.56 -9.46 6.03
C PHE A 263 -15.57 -8.63 6.81
N HIS A 264 -15.99 -9.12 7.97
CA HIS A 264 -16.96 -8.46 8.84
C HIS A 264 -16.33 -7.60 9.95
N GLU A 265 -15.00 -7.58 10.05
CA GLU A 265 -14.33 -6.76 11.05
C GLU A 265 -14.42 -5.27 10.72
N ASN A 266 -14.59 -4.45 11.74
CA ASN A 266 -14.63 -3.01 11.58
C ASN A 266 -13.26 -2.48 11.12
N PHE A 267 -13.30 -1.45 10.28
CA PHE A 267 -12.09 -0.64 10.04
C PHE A 267 -11.74 0.14 11.29
N GLU A 268 -10.46 0.31 11.48
CA GLU A 268 -9.97 1.14 12.57
C GLU A 268 -10.39 2.61 12.38
N GLU A 269 -10.78 3.25 13.48
CA GLU A 269 -11.02 4.69 13.47
C GLU A 269 -9.68 5.43 13.28
N LEU A 270 -9.66 6.42 12.43
CA LEU A 270 -8.50 7.30 12.35
C LEU A 270 -8.46 8.23 13.58
N VAL A 271 -7.48 8.04 14.44
CA VAL A 271 -7.33 8.80 15.71
C VAL A 271 -5.93 9.40 15.89
N SER A 272 -4.91 8.86 15.23
CA SER A 272 -3.56 9.40 15.33
C SER A 272 -3.39 10.67 14.52
N PRO A 273 -3.02 11.80 15.14
CA PRO A 273 -2.71 13.03 14.43
C PRO A 273 -1.30 13.06 13.83
N ILE A 274 -0.51 12.02 14.06
CA ILE A 274 0.87 11.89 13.57
C ILE A 274 1.07 10.55 12.88
N SER A 275 1.94 10.55 11.88
CA SER A 275 2.50 9.35 11.26
C SER A 275 3.98 9.24 11.59
N LEU A 276 4.48 8.02 11.66
CA LEU A 276 5.87 7.73 12.02
C LEU A 276 6.59 7.03 10.87
N LYS A 277 7.91 7.15 10.84
CA LYS A 277 8.82 6.38 9.99
C LYS A 277 10.15 6.16 10.69
N TYR A 278 10.95 5.23 10.20
CA TYR A 278 12.35 5.13 10.60
C TYR A 278 13.20 6.23 9.94
N SER A 279 14.30 6.61 10.59
CA SER A 279 15.39 7.36 9.96
C SER A 279 16.04 6.51 8.87
N ASP A 280 16.83 7.14 7.98
CA ASP A 280 17.46 6.44 6.84
C ASP A 280 18.43 5.36 7.31
N ASP A 281 19.12 5.57 8.46
CA ASP A 281 19.96 4.58 9.12
C ASP A 281 19.20 3.61 10.03
N ARG A 282 17.88 3.79 10.16
CA ARG A 282 16.93 3.00 10.97
C ARG A 282 17.25 2.95 12.48
N LYS A 283 18.02 3.88 13.00
CA LYS A 283 18.35 3.95 14.43
C LYS A 283 17.32 4.71 15.26
N GLU A 284 16.56 5.59 14.60
CA GLU A 284 15.60 6.49 15.25
C GLU A 284 14.22 6.36 14.59
N ILE A 285 13.19 6.70 15.35
CA ILE A 285 11.82 6.86 14.87
C ILE A 285 11.53 8.35 14.75
N ILE A 286 11.06 8.77 13.58
CA ILE A 286 10.83 10.16 13.22
C ILE A 286 9.36 10.38 12.94
N ILE A 287 8.84 11.54 13.28
CA ILE A 287 7.52 12.00 12.82
C ILE A 287 7.60 12.25 11.31
N SER A 288 6.88 11.46 10.52
CA SER A 288 6.81 11.61 9.07
C SER A 288 5.75 12.59 8.61
N ASN A 289 4.71 12.80 9.42
CA ASN A 289 3.64 13.77 9.17
C ASN A 289 2.94 14.15 10.47
N VAL A 290 2.42 15.38 10.53
CA VAL A 290 1.52 15.86 11.58
C VAL A 290 0.32 16.52 10.93
N LEU A 291 -0.89 16.02 11.24
CA LEU A 291 -2.12 16.58 10.70
C LEU A 291 -2.34 18.02 11.20
N GLN A 292 -2.51 18.94 10.26
CA GLN A 292 -2.84 20.33 10.56
C GLN A 292 -4.18 20.41 11.33
N ASN A 293 -4.37 21.49 12.07
CA ASN A 293 -5.56 21.74 12.88
C ASN A 293 -5.81 20.76 14.04
N THR A 294 -4.87 19.86 14.35
CA THR A 294 -4.94 18.97 15.52
C THR A 294 -4.23 19.56 16.75
N ASP A 295 -4.57 19.05 17.95
CA ASP A 295 -3.90 19.44 19.18
C ASP A 295 -2.38 19.16 19.14
N ALA A 296 -1.98 18.09 18.45
CA ALA A 296 -0.57 17.74 18.26
C ALA A 296 0.19 18.84 17.48
N TYR A 297 -0.39 19.29 16.37
CA TYR A 297 0.19 20.36 15.55
C TYR A 297 0.22 21.70 16.29
N LYS A 298 -0.89 22.08 16.94
CA LYS A 298 -1.00 23.34 17.72
C LYS A 298 0.00 23.41 18.85
N LYS A 299 0.37 22.25 19.43
CA LYS A 299 1.35 22.13 20.52
C LYS A 299 2.79 21.94 20.06
N GLY A 300 3.07 22.10 18.77
CA GLY A 300 4.42 22.20 18.24
C GLY A 300 5.02 20.91 17.69
N LEU A 301 4.26 19.80 17.56
CA LEU A 301 4.76 18.66 16.80
C LEU A 301 4.85 18.99 15.31
N ARG A 302 5.95 18.58 14.70
CA ARG A 302 6.26 18.82 13.29
C ARG A 302 6.94 17.60 12.68
N GLU A 303 6.87 17.51 11.36
CA GLU A 303 7.66 16.54 10.58
C GLU A 303 9.17 16.71 10.85
N GLY A 304 9.88 15.60 10.83
CA GLY A 304 11.34 15.54 11.04
C GLY A 304 11.76 15.40 12.50
N GLN A 305 10.88 15.70 13.47
CA GLN A 305 11.17 15.54 14.88
C GLN A 305 11.38 14.08 15.28
N ARG A 306 12.36 13.81 16.14
CA ARG A 306 12.77 12.46 16.56
C ARG A 306 12.10 12.05 17.85
N ILE A 307 11.44 10.90 17.88
CA ILE A 307 10.76 10.38 19.07
C ILE A 307 11.79 9.78 20.04
N ILE A 308 11.77 10.25 21.29
CA ILE A 308 12.53 9.64 22.38
C ILE A 308 11.68 8.58 23.09
N SER A 309 10.43 8.95 23.44
CA SER A 309 9.50 8.05 24.11
C SER A 309 8.05 8.45 23.87
N ILE A 310 7.15 7.48 23.94
CA ILE A 310 5.70 7.71 24.05
C ILE A 310 5.22 7.12 25.36
N ASN A 311 4.52 7.93 26.18
CA ASN A 311 4.07 7.58 27.55
C ASN A 311 5.21 7.06 28.46
N ASN A 312 6.40 7.68 28.37
CA ASN A 312 7.64 7.30 29.06
C ASN A 312 8.21 5.93 28.65
N ILE A 313 7.65 5.27 27.63
CA ILE A 313 8.19 4.01 27.10
C ILE A 313 9.12 4.36 25.93
N GLN A 314 10.38 3.95 26.03
CA GLN A 314 11.34 3.98 24.93
C GLN A 314 11.25 2.66 24.16
N ASN A 315 10.97 2.75 22.86
CA ASN A 315 10.93 1.58 22.01
C ASN A 315 11.53 1.92 20.63
N LYS A 316 12.17 0.94 20.00
CA LYS A 316 12.70 1.06 18.64
C LYS A 316 11.78 0.44 17.59
N ASP A 317 10.67 -0.15 18.02
CA ASP A 317 9.66 -0.73 17.16
C ASP A 317 8.59 0.31 16.82
N ILE A 318 8.49 0.66 15.56
CA ILE A 318 7.50 1.61 15.04
C ILE A 318 6.07 1.06 15.17
N HIS A 319 5.91 -0.27 15.06
CA HIS A 319 4.60 -0.92 15.19
C HIS A 319 4.06 -0.74 16.61
N PHE A 320 4.90 -0.93 17.63
CA PHE A 320 4.53 -0.69 19.03
C PHE A 320 3.98 0.73 19.23
N TYR A 321 4.67 1.76 18.72
CA TYR A 321 4.20 3.13 18.84
C TYR A 321 2.92 3.39 18.05
N SER A 322 2.80 2.79 16.86
CA SER A 322 1.59 2.88 16.06
C SER A 322 0.37 2.31 16.80
N GLN A 323 0.50 1.18 17.48
CA GLN A 323 -0.57 0.60 18.30
C GLN A 323 -0.96 1.50 19.50
N VAL A 324 0.01 2.15 20.12
CA VAL A 324 -0.26 3.12 21.20
C VAL A 324 -1.05 4.33 20.68
N LEU A 325 -0.72 4.79 19.46
CA LEU A 325 -1.33 5.96 18.82
C LEU A 325 -2.73 5.68 18.25
N LYS A 326 -3.17 4.43 18.15
CA LYS A 326 -4.52 4.02 17.73
C LYS A 326 -5.55 4.05 18.86
N ARG A 327 -5.14 4.23 20.11
CA ARG A 327 -6.00 4.12 21.30
C ARG A 327 -6.85 5.37 21.53
N LYS A 328 -8.03 5.44 20.94
CA LYS A 328 -9.00 6.54 21.06
C LYS A 328 -9.22 6.95 22.54
N ASN A 329 -9.41 8.23 22.75
CA ASN A 329 -9.66 8.87 24.06
C ASN A 329 -8.53 8.79 25.09
N LYS A 330 -7.37 8.21 24.73
CA LYS A 330 -6.21 8.18 25.61
C LYS A 330 -5.42 9.50 25.53
N LYS A 331 -4.87 9.93 26.69
CA LYS A 331 -3.88 11.00 26.75
C LYS A 331 -2.53 10.42 26.39
N ILE A 332 -1.82 11.07 25.49
CA ILE A 332 -0.49 10.66 25.01
C ILE A 332 0.52 11.74 25.45
N LEU A 333 1.62 11.30 26.03
CA LEU A 333 2.79 12.11 26.31
C LEU A 333 3.90 11.70 25.34
N ILE A 334 4.35 12.60 24.49
CA ILE A 334 5.49 12.37 23.58
C ILE A 334 6.66 13.20 24.08
N LYS A 335 7.81 12.55 24.34
CA LYS A 335 9.11 13.18 24.52
C LYS A 335 9.88 13.05 23.21
N TYR A 336 10.41 14.14 22.69
CA TYR A 336 11.01 14.20 21.36
C TYR A 336 12.16 15.20 21.30
N ILE A 337 12.99 15.10 20.28
CA ILE A 337 14.00 16.08 19.90
C ILE A 337 13.43 16.87 18.73
N ASP A 338 13.36 18.18 18.88
CA ASP A 338 12.88 19.07 17.82
C ASP A 338 13.92 19.30 16.70
N ASN A 339 13.54 20.05 15.69
CA ASN A 339 14.42 20.33 14.55
C ASN A 339 15.62 21.23 14.92
N ASP A 340 15.61 21.88 16.10
CA ASP A 340 16.72 22.65 16.67
C ASP A 340 17.58 21.82 17.65
N ASN A 341 17.42 20.50 17.66
CA ASN A 341 18.08 19.54 18.57
C ASN A 341 17.78 19.75 20.07
N LYS A 342 16.64 20.37 20.42
CA LYS A 342 16.23 20.55 21.80
C LYS A 342 15.27 19.45 22.23
N VAL A 343 15.47 18.92 23.44
CA VAL A 343 14.54 17.95 24.03
C VAL A 343 13.28 18.67 24.50
N LYS A 344 12.13 18.23 24.04
CA LYS A 344 10.81 18.74 24.38
C LYS A 344 9.84 17.63 24.74
N SER A 345 8.72 18.02 25.35
CA SER A 345 7.62 17.12 25.66
C SER A 345 6.29 17.76 25.31
N VAL A 346 5.38 16.96 24.81
CA VAL A 346 4.01 17.42 24.49
C VAL A 346 2.99 16.41 24.97
N LYS A 347 1.87 16.91 25.49
CA LYS A 347 0.75 16.08 25.94
C LYS A 347 -0.53 16.48 25.22
N PHE A 348 -1.21 15.52 24.60
CA PHE A 348 -2.50 15.72 23.92
C PHE A 348 -3.38 14.48 24.08
N LYS A 349 -4.67 14.61 23.70
CA LYS A 349 -5.64 13.51 23.74
C LYS A 349 -5.88 13.02 22.32
N LEU A 350 -5.81 11.71 22.11
CA LEU A 350 -6.23 11.07 20.87
C LEU A 350 -7.75 11.17 20.74
N LYS A 351 -8.23 11.74 19.64
CA LYS A 351 -9.64 11.91 19.33
C LYS A 351 -9.92 11.28 17.96
N LYS A 352 -11.15 10.93 17.69
CA LYS A 352 -11.59 10.58 16.35
C LYS A 352 -11.34 11.79 15.43
N LEU A 353 -10.73 11.55 14.26
CA LEU A 353 -10.35 12.56 13.28
C LEU A 353 -11.29 12.51 12.05
N LEU A 354 -11.85 11.34 11.79
CA LEU A 354 -12.78 11.07 10.69
C LEU A 354 -13.86 10.05 11.10
#